data_87ba2c9929ff459ea528cd8192eba6b3
#
_entry.id   87ba2c9929ff459ea528cd8192eba6b3
#
_cell.length_a   1.000
_cell.length_b   1.000
_cell.length_c   1.000
_cell.angle_alpha   90.00
_cell.angle_beta   90.00
_cell.angle_gamma   90.00
#
_symmetry.space_group_name_H-M   'P 1'
#
loop_
_entity.id
_entity.type
_entity.pdbx_description
1 polymer ?
#
loop_
_entity_poly.entity_id
_entity_poly.type
_entity_poly.pdbx_seq_one_letter_code
_entity_poly.pdbx_strand_id
1 'polypeptide(L)'
;LAPGSRVVTAYLERAGLLAPLEQLGFSVAGYGCTTCIGNSGPLDPAVAASIERDDLVVAAVLSGNRNFEGRIHPSVRAAYLASPPLVVALALAGNVAIDPTRDPIGLDRDGAKVHLAEIWPTDSEVAAAVASAADPMLYSASYAALFEGDARWQALEVPSGRTYTWSADST
;
A
#
# COMPACT_ATOMS: atom_id res chain seq x y z
N LEU A 1 1.81 -0.33 -2.25
CA LEU A 1 1.99 -0.24 -0.79
C LEU A 1 1.99 1.21 -0.36
N ALA A 2 1.36 1.52 0.77
CA ALA A 2 1.44 2.80 1.44
C ALA A 2 1.84 2.58 2.91
N PRO A 3 3.12 2.32 3.20
CA PRO A 3 3.59 2.07 4.55
C PRO A 3 3.32 3.27 5.46
N GLY A 4 3.05 3.02 6.76
CA GLY A 4 2.79 4.09 7.73
C GLY A 4 3.99 5.03 7.95
N SER A 5 5.20 4.56 7.69
CA SER A 5 6.44 5.34 7.78
C SER A 5 7.58 4.66 7.01
N ARG A 6 8.70 5.37 6.88
CA ARG A 6 9.94 4.80 6.30
C ARG A 6 10.47 3.61 7.08
N VAL A 7 10.22 3.54 8.38
CA VAL A 7 10.60 2.39 9.21
C VAL A 7 9.92 1.11 8.72
N VAL A 8 8.65 1.19 8.29
CA VAL A 8 7.92 0.04 7.74
C VAL A 8 8.61 -0.49 6.48
N THR A 9 9.03 0.40 5.59
CA THR A 9 9.81 0.00 4.40
C THR A 9 11.12 -0.67 4.81
N ALA A 10 11.84 -0.07 5.76
CA ALA A 10 13.12 -0.59 6.21
C ALA A 10 13.00 -2.01 6.84
N TYR A 11 11.96 -2.27 7.63
CA TYR A 11 11.80 -3.63 8.17
C TYR A 11 11.28 -4.63 7.12
N LEU A 12 10.47 -4.22 6.15
CA LEU A 12 10.08 -5.09 5.02
C LEU A 12 11.28 -5.46 4.16
N GLU A 13 12.16 -4.51 3.90
CA GLU A 13 13.41 -4.73 3.19
C GLU A 13 14.32 -5.69 3.95
N ARG A 14 14.53 -5.46 5.27
CA ARG A 14 15.32 -6.30 6.13
C ARG A 14 14.77 -7.72 6.27
N ALA A 15 13.46 -7.88 6.27
CA ALA A 15 12.77 -9.18 6.25
C ALA A 15 12.83 -9.86 4.86
N GLY A 16 13.38 -9.20 3.84
CA GLY A 16 13.44 -9.73 2.47
C GLY A 16 12.08 -9.79 1.77
N LEU A 17 11.07 -9.03 2.25
CA LEU A 17 9.71 -9.08 1.75
C LEU A 17 9.42 -8.04 0.65
N LEU A 18 10.20 -6.94 0.60
CA LEU A 18 9.90 -5.84 -0.32
C LEU A 18 10.08 -6.26 -1.78
N ALA A 19 11.19 -6.92 -2.13
CA ALA A 19 11.44 -7.34 -3.51
C ALA A 19 10.42 -8.37 -4.04
N PRO A 20 10.02 -9.42 -3.29
CA PRO A 20 8.92 -10.28 -3.71
C PRO A 20 7.59 -9.55 -3.89
N LEU A 21 7.25 -8.59 -3.02
CA LEU A 21 6.05 -7.77 -3.15
C LEU A 21 6.08 -6.93 -4.43
N GLU A 22 7.21 -6.31 -4.75
CA GLU A 22 7.40 -5.56 -6.00
C GLU A 22 7.24 -6.44 -7.23
N GLN A 23 7.77 -7.67 -7.20
CA GLN A 23 7.57 -8.65 -8.28
C GLN A 23 6.11 -9.04 -8.48
N LEU A 24 5.30 -9.01 -7.42
CA LEU A 24 3.86 -9.21 -7.47
C LEU A 24 3.08 -7.93 -7.86
N GLY A 25 3.77 -6.82 -8.16
CA GLY A 25 3.15 -5.54 -8.52
C GLY A 25 2.82 -4.61 -7.35
N PHE A 26 3.23 -4.96 -6.13
CA PHE A 26 3.03 -4.12 -4.94
C PHE A 26 4.22 -3.17 -4.70
N SER A 27 4.30 -2.10 -5.45
CA SER A 27 5.33 -1.06 -5.27
C SER A 27 4.96 -0.05 -4.19
N VAL A 28 5.96 0.56 -3.56
CA VAL A 28 5.75 1.66 -2.60
C VAL A 28 5.33 2.91 -3.37
N ALA A 29 4.08 3.32 -3.19
CA ALA A 29 3.48 4.48 -3.86
C ALA A 29 3.54 5.77 -3.01
N GLY A 30 3.68 5.65 -1.70
CA GLY A 30 3.72 6.76 -0.76
C GLY A 30 3.73 6.28 0.68
N TYR A 31 3.65 7.21 1.61
CA TYR A 31 3.63 6.92 3.05
C TYR A 31 2.39 7.47 3.72
N GLY A 32 1.87 6.72 4.68
CA GLY A 32 0.73 7.12 5.50
C GLY A 32 -0.63 6.74 4.91
N CYS A 33 -1.66 7.51 5.24
CA CYS A 33 -3.06 7.19 4.94
C CYS A 33 -3.47 7.62 3.53
N THR A 34 -2.79 7.16 2.48
CA THR A 34 -3.06 7.59 1.09
C THR A 34 -4.50 7.38 0.66
N THR A 35 -5.06 6.18 0.88
CA THR A 35 -6.43 5.84 0.51
C THR A 35 -7.46 6.60 1.35
N CYS A 36 -7.19 6.80 2.64
CA CYS A 36 -8.11 7.46 3.57
C CYS A 36 -8.40 8.92 3.20
N ILE A 37 -7.45 9.60 2.57
CA ILE A 37 -7.57 11.00 2.13
C ILE A 37 -7.88 11.14 0.63
N GLY A 38 -8.18 10.04 -0.06
CA GLY A 38 -8.54 10.05 -1.47
C GLY A 38 -7.35 10.07 -2.45
N ASN A 39 -6.15 9.68 -2.01
CA ASN A 39 -4.94 9.64 -2.84
C ASN A 39 -4.62 8.23 -3.36
N SER A 40 -5.64 7.45 -3.69
CA SER A 40 -5.44 6.10 -4.27
C SER A 40 -4.87 6.14 -5.70
N GLY A 41 -4.92 7.31 -6.32
CA GLY A 41 -4.48 7.50 -7.70
C GLY A 41 -5.52 7.07 -8.74
N PRO A 42 -5.28 7.38 -10.02
CA PRO A 42 -6.14 6.95 -11.11
C PRO A 42 -6.01 5.45 -11.37
N LEU A 43 -7.05 4.86 -11.93
CA LEU A 43 -6.96 3.53 -12.53
C LEU A 43 -6.18 3.61 -13.86
N ASP A 44 -5.62 2.47 -14.27
CA ASP A 44 -5.10 2.34 -15.63
C ASP A 44 -6.20 2.70 -16.64
N PRO A 45 -5.91 3.52 -17.68
CA PRO A 45 -6.92 3.99 -18.62
C PRO A 45 -7.67 2.86 -19.33
N ALA A 46 -7.01 1.74 -19.64
CA ALA A 46 -7.65 0.60 -20.28
C ALA A 46 -8.62 -0.11 -19.33
N VAL A 47 -8.26 -0.19 -18.03
CA VAL A 47 -9.14 -0.74 -16.98
C VAL A 47 -10.34 0.17 -16.78
N ALA A 48 -10.13 1.48 -16.65
CA ALA A 48 -11.21 2.45 -16.48
C ALA A 48 -12.20 2.40 -17.67
N ALA A 49 -11.69 2.38 -18.91
CA ALA A 49 -12.51 2.27 -20.12
C ALA A 49 -13.32 0.94 -20.17
N SER A 50 -12.73 -0.17 -19.70
CA SER A 50 -13.45 -1.46 -19.65
C SER A 50 -14.57 -1.44 -18.62
N ILE A 51 -14.34 -0.84 -17.45
CA ILE A 51 -15.36 -0.69 -16.40
C ILE A 51 -16.55 0.11 -16.93
N GLU A 52 -16.28 1.22 -17.60
CA GLU A 52 -17.33 2.10 -18.14
C GLU A 52 -18.08 1.44 -19.30
N ARG A 53 -17.36 0.89 -20.28
CA ARG A 53 -17.95 0.26 -21.47
C ARG A 53 -18.84 -0.91 -21.14
N ASP A 54 -18.42 -1.75 -20.21
CA ASP A 54 -19.07 -3.03 -19.92
C ASP A 54 -19.91 -2.96 -18.62
N ASP A 55 -20.09 -1.76 -18.05
CA ASP A 55 -20.80 -1.48 -16.77
C ASP A 55 -20.37 -2.45 -15.65
N LEU A 56 -19.07 -2.65 -15.50
CA LEU A 56 -18.56 -3.64 -14.56
C LEU A 56 -18.73 -3.16 -13.11
N VAL A 57 -19.11 -4.09 -12.23
CA VAL A 57 -19.06 -3.88 -10.78
C VAL A 57 -17.70 -4.31 -10.28
N VAL A 58 -16.85 -3.34 -9.98
CA VAL A 58 -15.52 -3.60 -9.46
C VAL A 58 -15.42 -3.27 -7.98
N ALA A 59 -14.57 -3.99 -7.28
CA ALA A 59 -14.34 -3.84 -5.86
C ALA A 59 -12.89 -3.47 -5.56
N ALA A 60 -12.67 -2.72 -4.48
CA ALA A 60 -11.36 -2.53 -3.90
C ALA A 60 -11.21 -3.37 -2.63
N VAL A 61 -10.04 -3.96 -2.43
CA VAL A 61 -9.66 -4.63 -1.20
C VAL A 61 -8.44 -3.93 -0.64
N LEU A 62 -8.50 -3.47 0.58
CA LEU A 62 -7.43 -2.68 1.19
C LEU A 62 -7.23 -3.03 2.66
N SER A 63 -6.01 -2.85 3.13
CA SER A 63 -5.66 -2.87 4.54
C SER A 63 -5.48 -1.42 5.02
N GLY A 64 -6.56 -0.83 5.48
CA GLY A 64 -6.62 0.55 5.97
C GLY A 64 -7.70 0.67 7.03
N ASN A 65 -7.96 1.89 7.53
CA ASN A 65 -8.97 2.07 8.55
C ASN A 65 -10.31 2.61 8.04
N ARG A 66 -10.42 2.89 6.75
CA ARG A 66 -11.64 3.46 6.14
C ARG A 66 -11.86 2.91 4.73
N ASN A 67 -13.10 2.56 4.45
CA ASN A 67 -13.54 1.99 3.19
C ASN A 67 -14.82 2.68 2.67
N PHE A 68 -14.94 3.99 2.85
CA PHE A 68 -16.09 4.73 2.35
C PHE A 68 -16.20 4.63 0.83
N GLU A 69 -17.41 4.40 0.36
CA GLU A 69 -17.74 4.42 -1.07
C GLU A 69 -17.29 5.73 -1.72
N GLY A 70 -16.79 5.63 -2.94
CA GLY A 70 -16.33 6.76 -3.73
C GLY A 70 -15.01 7.41 -3.28
N ARG A 71 -14.50 7.11 -2.07
CA ARG A 71 -13.23 7.69 -1.60
C ARG A 71 -12.00 6.99 -2.15
N ILE A 72 -12.11 5.70 -2.45
CA ILE A 72 -10.99 4.95 -3.01
C ILE A 72 -10.84 5.34 -4.49
N HIS A 73 -11.92 5.17 -5.24
CA HIS A 73 -11.99 5.62 -6.64
C HIS A 73 -13.47 5.73 -7.06
N PRO A 74 -13.88 6.73 -7.86
CA PRO A 74 -15.28 6.91 -8.27
C PRO A 74 -15.89 5.70 -8.99
N SER A 75 -15.09 4.95 -9.75
CA SER A 75 -15.53 3.76 -10.48
C SER A 75 -15.63 2.51 -9.62
N VAL A 76 -15.21 2.54 -8.34
CA VAL A 76 -15.28 1.41 -7.42
C VAL A 76 -16.62 1.44 -6.68
N ARG A 77 -17.43 0.39 -6.86
CA ARG A 77 -18.79 0.29 -6.27
C ARG A 77 -18.80 -0.45 -4.93
N ALA A 78 -17.75 -1.17 -4.56
CA ALA A 78 -17.62 -1.86 -3.29
C ALA A 78 -16.20 -1.76 -2.76
N ALA A 79 -16.05 -1.63 -1.44
CA ALA A 79 -14.74 -1.58 -0.78
C ALA A 79 -14.73 -2.49 0.44
N TYR A 80 -13.71 -3.33 0.53
CA TYR A 80 -13.54 -4.31 1.59
C TYR A 80 -12.27 -4.03 2.39
N LEU A 81 -12.38 -4.10 3.71
CA LEU A 81 -11.22 -4.10 4.61
C LEU A 81 -10.76 -5.53 4.84
N ALA A 82 -9.49 -5.76 4.66
CA ALA A 82 -8.85 -7.04 4.91
C ALA A 82 -7.48 -6.86 5.57
N SER A 83 -6.94 -7.92 6.17
CA SER A 83 -5.57 -7.92 6.65
C SER A 83 -4.58 -7.81 5.46
N PRO A 84 -3.37 -7.26 5.66
CA PRO A 84 -2.37 -7.15 4.58
C PRO A 84 -2.14 -8.46 3.80
N PRO A 85 -1.98 -9.63 4.45
CA PRO A 85 -1.79 -10.88 3.70
C PRO A 85 -3.02 -11.27 2.88
N LEU A 86 -4.25 -11.00 3.36
CA LEU A 86 -5.45 -11.27 2.58
C LEU A 86 -5.60 -10.30 1.40
N VAL A 87 -5.16 -9.05 1.52
CA VAL A 87 -5.11 -8.12 0.36
C VAL A 87 -4.22 -8.69 -0.74
N VAL A 88 -3.05 -9.21 -0.38
CA VAL A 88 -2.14 -9.85 -1.35
C VAL A 88 -2.79 -11.10 -1.97
N ALA A 89 -3.36 -11.96 -1.14
CA ALA A 89 -4.01 -13.19 -1.62
C ALA A 89 -5.17 -12.92 -2.59
N LEU A 90 -6.05 -11.97 -2.27
CA LEU A 90 -7.17 -11.58 -3.13
C LEU A 90 -6.71 -10.86 -4.41
N ALA A 91 -5.61 -10.11 -4.35
CA ALA A 91 -5.01 -9.53 -5.54
C ALA A 91 -4.43 -10.60 -6.48
N LEU A 92 -3.81 -11.67 -5.94
CA LEU A 92 -3.36 -12.81 -6.72
C LEU A 92 -4.53 -13.57 -7.35
N ALA A 93 -5.62 -13.74 -6.61
CA ALA A 93 -6.84 -14.37 -7.11
C ALA A 93 -7.54 -13.53 -8.20
N GLY A 94 -7.39 -12.20 -8.16
CA GLY A 94 -8.04 -11.28 -9.11
C GLY A 94 -9.57 -11.22 -8.98
N ASN A 95 -10.13 -11.81 -7.94
CA ASN A 95 -11.58 -11.92 -7.72
C ASN A 95 -11.90 -11.89 -6.23
N VAL A 96 -12.88 -11.07 -5.85
CA VAL A 96 -13.37 -10.99 -4.45
C VAL A 96 -14.55 -11.92 -4.16
N ALA A 97 -15.17 -12.49 -5.19
CA ALA A 97 -16.31 -13.41 -5.09
C ALA A 97 -15.86 -14.87 -4.98
N ILE A 98 -14.77 -15.12 -4.25
CA ILE A 98 -14.24 -16.46 -3.96
C ILE A 98 -14.30 -16.74 -2.47
N ASP A 99 -14.38 -18.00 -2.11
CA ASP A 99 -14.11 -18.47 -0.75
C ASP A 99 -12.64 -18.87 -0.63
N PRO A 100 -11.75 -18.02 -0.06
CA PRO A 100 -10.32 -18.31 -0.02
C PRO A 100 -9.97 -19.53 0.85
N THR A 101 -10.93 -20.09 1.59
CA THR A 101 -10.74 -21.32 2.36
C THR A 101 -10.97 -22.59 1.52
N ARG A 102 -11.60 -22.47 0.37
CA ARG A 102 -12.02 -23.59 -0.49
C ARG A 102 -11.59 -23.45 -1.93
N ASP A 103 -11.71 -22.24 -2.46
CA ASP A 103 -11.42 -21.96 -3.87
C ASP A 103 -9.91 -21.75 -4.08
N PRO A 104 -9.38 -22.14 -5.24
CA PRO A 104 -8.00 -21.84 -5.57
C PRO A 104 -7.80 -20.32 -5.76
N ILE A 105 -6.68 -19.81 -5.32
CA ILE A 105 -6.28 -18.40 -5.51
C ILE A 105 -5.49 -18.19 -6.80
N GLY A 106 -5.15 -19.26 -7.51
CA GLY A 106 -4.40 -19.20 -8.77
C GLY A 106 -4.00 -20.58 -9.28
N LEU A 107 -3.14 -20.55 -10.28
CA LEU A 107 -2.51 -21.73 -10.85
C LEU A 107 -1.00 -21.60 -10.72
N ASP A 108 -0.31 -22.69 -10.51
CA ASP A 108 1.15 -22.74 -10.57
C ASP A 108 1.66 -22.78 -12.03
N ARG A 109 2.98 -22.95 -12.19
CA ARG A 109 3.62 -23.00 -13.52
C ARG A 109 3.20 -24.18 -14.36
N ASP A 110 2.78 -25.25 -13.72
CA ASP A 110 2.35 -26.50 -14.35
C ASP A 110 0.83 -26.53 -14.59
N GLY A 111 0.13 -25.46 -14.21
CA GLY A 111 -1.32 -25.31 -14.35
C GLY A 111 -2.12 -25.99 -13.23
N ALA A 112 -1.47 -26.46 -12.16
CA ALA A 112 -2.15 -27.01 -11.01
C ALA A 112 -2.76 -25.89 -10.14
N LYS A 113 -3.89 -26.19 -9.51
CA LYS A 113 -4.58 -25.24 -8.62
C LYS A 113 -3.80 -25.04 -7.34
N VAL A 114 -3.61 -23.77 -6.96
CA VAL A 114 -2.96 -23.36 -5.70
C VAL A 114 -4.01 -22.81 -4.75
N HIS A 115 -4.07 -23.35 -3.56
CA HIS A 115 -4.98 -22.88 -2.50
C HIS A 115 -4.25 -22.03 -1.47
N LEU A 116 -4.98 -21.13 -0.81
CA LEU A 116 -4.39 -20.22 0.18
C LEU A 116 -3.66 -20.97 1.30
N ALA A 117 -4.19 -22.11 1.74
CA ALA A 117 -3.59 -22.92 2.80
C ALA A 117 -2.18 -23.43 2.46
N GLU A 118 -1.86 -23.58 1.17
CA GLU A 118 -0.56 -24.09 0.72
C GLU A 118 0.54 -23.02 0.76
N ILE A 119 0.15 -21.74 0.69
CA ILE A 119 1.08 -20.60 0.73
C ILE A 119 0.99 -19.79 2.02
N TRP A 120 0.05 -20.14 2.93
CA TRP A 120 -0.10 -19.41 4.19
C TRP A 120 1.07 -19.71 5.12
N PRO A 121 1.78 -18.68 5.61
CA PRO A 121 2.95 -18.89 6.45
C PRO A 121 2.56 -19.52 7.79
N THR A 122 3.44 -20.35 8.31
CA THR A 122 3.32 -20.89 9.66
C THR A 122 3.63 -19.82 10.72
N ASP A 123 3.14 -20.00 11.94
CA ASP A 123 3.43 -19.09 13.06
C ASP A 123 4.95 -18.96 13.32
N SER A 124 5.71 -20.02 13.09
CA SER A 124 7.16 -20.02 13.25
C SER A 124 7.86 -19.19 12.18
N GLU A 125 7.40 -19.23 10.92
CA GLU A 125 7.92 -18.39 9.84
C GLU A 125 7.61 -16.91 10.10
N VAL A 126 6.38 -16.61 10.54
CA VAL A 126 5.99 -15.24 10.92
C VAL A 126 6.85 -14.74 12.08
N ALA A 127 7.03 -15.55 13.12
CA ALA A 127 7.85 -15.18 14.28
C ALA A 127 9.32 -14.95 13.88
N ALA A 128 9.88 -15.77 13.02
CA ALA A 128 11.24 -15.61 12.52
C ALA A 128 11.39 -14.32 11.69
N ALA A 129 10.44 -14.01 10.80
CA ALA A 129 10.45 -12.79 10.02
C ALA A 129 10.35 -11.55 10.91
N VAL A 130 9.46 -11.56 11.91
CA VAL A 130 9.32 -10.46 12.87
C VAL A 130 10.60 -10.29 13.67
N ALA A 131 11.20 -11.37 14.19
CA ALA A 131 12.44 -11.31 14.96
C ALA A 131 13.61 -10.75 14.15
N SER A 132 13.70 -11.09 12.86
CA SER A 132 14.75 -10.58 11.96
C SER A 132 14.60 -9.09 11.65
N ALA A 133 13.37 -8.59 11.61
CA ALA A 133 13.01 -7.23 11.23
C ALA A 133 12.92 -6.26 12.42
N ALA A 134 12.61 -6.76 13.62
CA ALA A 134 12.39 -5.95 14.81
C ALA A 134 13.71 -5.44 15.42
N ASP A 135 14.24 -4.35 14.86
CA ASP A 135 15.47 -3.71 15.34
C ASP A 135 15.18 -2.24 15.69
N PRO A 136 15.36 -1.83 16.96
CA PRO A 136 15.21 -0.44 17.38
C PRO A 136 16.08 0.54 16.62
N MET A 137 17.23 0.10 16.10
CA MET A 137 18.12 0.95 15.31
C MET A 137 17.49 1.44 13.99
N LEU A 138 16.52 0.69 13.44
CA LEU A 138 15.78 1.14 12.26
C LEU A 138 15.04 2.45 12.51
N TYR A 139 14.49 2.63 13.70
CA TYR A 139 13.82 3.88 14.10
C TYR A 139 14.83 5.01 14.18
N SER A 140 15.92 4.81 14.90
CA SER A 140 16.97 5.82 15.06
C SER A 140 17.55 6.24 13.71
N ALA A 141 17.86 5.29 12.83
CA ALA A 141 18.38 5.55 11.49
C ALA A 141 17.35 6.30 10.61
N SER A 142 16.07 5.90 10.66
CA SER A 142 15.02 6.52 9.86
C SER A 142 14.71 7.96 10.26
N TYR A 143 14.95 8.32 11.52
CA TYR A 143 14.67 9.65 12.05
C TYR A 143 15.89 10.53 12.24
N ALA A 144 17.12 10.01 12.05
CA ALA A 144 18.35 10.76 12.28
C ALA A 144 18.42 12.06 11.48
N ALA A 145 17.98 12.03 10.22
CA ALA A 145 18.00 13.18 9.30
C ALA A 145 16.61 13.82 9.10
N LEU A 146 15.66 13.62 10.04
CA LEU A 146 14.28 14.07 9.86
C LEU A 146 14.15 15.58 9.60
N PHE A 147 14.99 16.38 10.27
CA PHE A 147 14.97 17.84 10.18
C PHE A 147 15.91 18.40 9.12
N GLU A 148 16.72 17.58 8.48
CA GLU A 148 17.65 18.05 7.44
C GLU A 148 16.92 18.29 6.12
N GLY A 149 15.92 17.48 5.80
CA GLY A 149 15.22 17.54 4.53
C GLY A 149 16.11 17.16 3.34
N ASP A 150 15.53 17.20 2.14
CA ASP A 150 16.29 17.07 0.90
C ASP A 150 16.85 18.42 0.41
N ALA A 151 17.63 18.40 -0.67
CA ALA A 151 18.21 19.61 -1.23
C ALA A 151 17.14 20.65 -1.67
N ARG A 152 15.95 20.21 -2.05
CA ARG A 152 14.85 21.11 -2.44
C ARG A 152 14.26 21.79 -1.21
N TRP A 153 14.10 21.04 -0.12
CA TRP A 153 13.66 21.57 1.16
C TRP A 153 14.66 22.62 1.69
N GLN A 154 15.95 22.31 1.65
CA GLN A 154 17.01 23.22 2.11
C GLN A 154 17.13 24.48 1.25
N ALA A 155 16.76 24.41 -0.03
CA ALA A 155 16.77 25.55 -0.96
C ALA A 155 15.55 26.49 -0.82
N LEU A 156 14.57 26.15 0.03
CA LEU A 156 13.43 27.03 0.26
C LEU A 156 13.87 28.31 0.98
N GLU A 157 13.59 29.45 0.36
CA GLU A 157 13.80 30.74 1.00
C GLU A 157 12.73 30.93 2.09
N VAL A 158 13.18 30.96 3.34
CA VAL A 158 12.30 31.20 4.48
C VAL A 158 12.40 32.67 4.88
N PRO A 159 11.29 33.43 4.90
CA PRO A 159 11.30 34.80 5.37
C PRO A 159 11.80 34.90 6.81
N SER A 160 12.76 35.76 7.05
CA SER A 160 13.25 36.02 8.40
C SER A 160 12.37 37.10 9.06
N GLY A 161 11.79 36.80 10.22
CA GLY A 161 10.96 37.75 10.96
C GLY A 161 10.09 37.09 12.03
N ARG A 162 9.51 37.88 12.93
CA ARG A 162 8.57 37.36 13.95
C ARG A 162 7.20 36.99 13.38
N THR A 163 6.86 37.60 12.24
CA THR A 163 5.59 37.36 11.54
C THR A 163 5.85 37.24 10.05
N TYR A 164 5.01 36.48 9.36
CA TYR A 164 5.05 36.41 7.91
C TYR A 164 4.64 37.74 7.28
N THR A 165 5.42 38.22 6.31
CA THR A 165 5.11 39.44 5.56
C THR A 165 4.17 39.05 4.40
N TRP A 166 2.89 39.33 4.57
CA TRP A 166 1.89 39.09 3.53
C TRP A 166 2.05 40.11 2.40
N SER A 167 1.84 39.64 1.16
CA SER A 167 1.69 40.56 0.04
C SER A 167 0.42 41.38 0.20
N ALA A 168 0.49 42.68 -0.11
CA ALA A 168 -0.69 43.56 -0.07
C ALA A 168 -1.80 43.12 -1.06
N ASP A 169 -1.44 42.41 -2.10
CA ASP A 169 -2.33 41.89 -3.14
C ASP A 169 -2.80 40.45 -2.85
N SER A 170 -2.47 39.87 -1.71
CA SER A 170 -2.91 38.53 -1.31
C SER A 170 -4.37 38.61 -0.85
N THR A 171 -5.25 37.89 -1.57
CA THR A 171 -6.67 37.73 -1.19
C THR A 171 -6.87 36.45 -0.43
#